data_1e8d3ab7754a72f827038e20af3604b6
#
_entry.id   1e8d3ab7754a72f827038e20af3604b6
#
_cell.length_a   1.000
_cell.length_b   1.000
_cell.length_c   1.000
_cell.angle_alpha   90.00
_cell.angle_beta   90.00
_cell.angle_gamma   90.00
#
_symmetry.space_group_name_H-M   'P 1'
#
loop_
_entity.id
_entity.type
_entity.pdbx_description
1 polymer ?
#
loop_
_entity_poly.entity_id
_entity_poly.type
_entity_poly.pdbx_seq_one_letter_code
_entity_poly.pdbx_strand_id
1 'polypeptide(L)'
;MSLLPRYDEVNVGDALPEFETPPLTRHTLALYCGASGDHNPIHVDIDFARAAGMPDVIAHGMLSMAWLARVLTNWVPQSALREYSVRFAAMTQVGERIRCAARITE
;
A
#
# COMPACT_ATOMS: atom_id res chain seq x y z
N MET A 1 -10.64 -10.58 -20.70
CA MET A 1 -11.55 -9.73 -19.92
C MET A 1 -11.78 -10.39 -18.56
N SER A 2 -11.52 -9.70 -17.49
CA SER A 2 -11.81 -10.24 -16.16
C SER A 2 -13.29 -10.03 -15.81
N LEU A 3 -13.88 -11.06 -15.24
CA LEU A 3 -15.25 -10.98 -14.72
C LEU A 3 -15.22 -10.41 -13.31
N LEU A 4 -16.15 -9.50 -13.01
CA LEU A 4 -16.32 -9.01 -11.65
C LEU A 4 -16.85 -10.14 -10.76
N PRO A 5 -16.38 -10.25 -9.53
CA PRO A 5 -16.92 -11.23 -8.59
C PRO A 5 -18.38 -10.91 -8.27
N ARG A 6 -19.17 -11.97 -8.09
CA ARG A 6 -20.58 -11.85 -7.71
C ARG A 6 -20.71 -12.19 -6.24
N TYR A 7 -21.58 -11.46 -5.55
CA TYR A 7 -21.78 -11.63 -4.12
C TYR A 7 -22.18 -13.07 -3.76
N ASP A 8 -23.04 -13.69 -4.56
CA ASP A 8 -23.56 -15.03 -4.32
C ASP A 8 -22.54 -16.15 -4.66
N GLU A 9 -21.41 -15.80 -5.29
CA GLU A 9 -20.35 -16.75 -5.65
C GLU A 9 -19.13 -16.63 -4.72
N VAL A 10 -19.13 -15.68 -3.81
CA VAL A 10 -18.01 -15.41 -2.89
C VAL A 10 -18.32 -16.05 -1.54
N ASN A 11 -17.34 -16.77 -0.99
CA ASN A 11 -17.48 -17.48 0.27
C ASN A 11 -16.47 -16.99 1.29
N VAL A 12 -16.85 -17.09 2.57
CA VAL A 12 -15.91 -16.82 3.68
C VAL A 12 -14.71 -17.77 3.55
N GLY A 13 -13.52 -17.21 3.69
CA GLY A 13 -12.26 -17.93 3.52
C GLY A 13 -11.65 -17.84 2.14
N ASP A 14 -12.39 -17.36 1.14
CA ASP A 14 -11.84 -17.17 -0.20
C ASP A 14 -10.72 -16.15 -0.18
N ALA A 15 -9.62 -16.46 -0.85
CA ALA A 15 -8.50 -15.55 -1.03
C ALA A 15 -8.70 -14.71 -2.29
N LEU A 16 -8.36 -13.42 -2.20
CA LEU A 16 -8.32 -12.54 -3.37
C LEU A 16 -6.98 -12.72 -4.10
N PRO A 17 -6.92 -12.40 -5.41
CA PRO A 17 -5.62 -12.34 -6.09
C PRO A 17 -4.68 -11.37 -5.38
N GLU A 18 -3.46 -11.81 -5.13
CA GLU A 18 -2.46 -11.00 -4.44
C GLU A 18 -1.93 -9.87 -5.33
N PHE A 19 -1.47 -8.82 -4.69
CA PHE A 19 -0.79 -7.70 -5.32
C PHE A 19 0.58 -7.53 -4.67
N GLU A 20 1.64 -7.44 -5.50
CA GLU A 20 2.99 -7.22 -5.01
C GLU A 20 3.58 -6.00 -5.71
N THR A 21 4.21 -5.12 -4.93
CA THR A 21 4.89 -3.95 -5.46
C THR A 21 6.28 -4.31 -5.98
N PRO A 22 6.84 -3.51 -6.92
CA PRO A 22 8.29 -3.54 -7.15
C PRO A 22 9.04 -3.13 -5.88
N PRO A 23 10.37 -3.34 -5.83
CA PRO A 23 11.16 -2.81 -4.71
C PRO A 23 10.95 -1.31 -4.55
N LEU A 24 10.73 -0.86 -3.32
CA LEU A 24 10.54 0.55 -3.03
C LEU A 24 11.80 1.34 -3.36
N THR A 25 11.67 2.45 -4.09
CA THR A 25 12.77 3.33 -4.46
C THR A 25 12.57 4.72 -3.89
N ARG A 26 13.69 5.45 -3.72
CA ARG A 26 13.64 6.86 -3.34
C ARG A 26 12.89 7.69 -4.37
N HIS A 27 13.01 7.32 -5.65
CA HIS A 27 12.29 8.00 -6.73
C HIS A 27 10.77 7.91 -6.53
N THR A 28 10.26 6.72 -6.20
CA THR A 28 8.84 6.52 -5.91
C THR A 28 8.38 7.41 -4.76
N LEU A 29 9.18 7.51 -3.70
CA LEU A 29 8.84 8.36 -2.55
C LEU A 29 8.85 9.84 -2.92
N ALA A 30 9.79 10.28 -3.75
CA ALA A 30 9.83 11.66 -4.23
C ALA A 30 8.58 12.00 -5.05
N LEU A 31 8.16 11.10 -5.94
CA LEU A 31 6.94 11.26 -6.72
C LEU A 31 5.70 11.32 -5.83
N TYR A 32 5.63 10.45 -4.83
CA TYR A 32 4.51 10.42 -3.91
C TYR A 32 4.43 11.68 -3.05
N CYS A 33 5.56 12.24 -2.62
CA CYS A 33 5.59 13.53 -1.93
C CYS A 33 4.87 14.61 -2.76
N GLY A 34 5.17 14.69 -4.05
CA GLY A 34 4.53 15.66 -4.94
C GLY A 34 3.05 15.39 -5.15
N ALA A 35 2.67 14.12 -5.29
CA ALA A 35 1.30 13.73 -5.55
C ALA A 35 0.40 13.87 -4.32
N SER A 36 0.92 13.54 -3.13
CA SER A 36 0.14 13.52 -1.89
C SER A 36 0.17 14.85 -1.14
N GLY A 37 1.18 15.68 -1.37
CA GLY A 37 1.41 16.89 -0.57
C GLY A 37 2.08 16.62 0.77
N ASP A 38 2.44 15.37 1.07
CA ASP A 38 3.18 15.03 2.29
C ASP A 38 4.67 15.15 2.04
N HIS A 39 5.22 16.31 2.38
CA HIS A 39 6.62 16.67 2.15
C HIS A 39 7.51 16.50 3.37
N ASN A 40 7.11 15.65 4.33
CA ASN A 40 7.98 15.38 5.47
C ASN A 40 9.34 14.87 4.97
N PRO A 41 10.44 15.53 5.35
CA PRO A 41 11.77 15.21 4.80
C PRO A 41 12.24 13.78 5.13
N ILE A 42 11.64 13.10 6.09
CA ILE A 42 12.01 11.71 6.42
C ILE A 42 11.77 10.75 5.25
N HIS A 43 10.96 11.15 4.27
CA HIS A 43 10.64 10.33 3.11
C HIS A 43 11.55 10.61 1.90
N VAL A 44 12.29 11.72 1.88
CA VAL A 44 13.04 12.16 0.69
C VAL A 44 14.45 12.61 0.98
N ASP A 45 14.77 12.99 2.22
CA ASP A 45 16.08 13.52 2.61
C ASP A 45 16.79 12.47 3.47
N ILE A 46 17.78 11.79 2.88
CA ILE A 46 18.50 10.72 3.57
C ILE A 46 19.27 11.25 4.79
N ASP A 47 19.80 12.48 4.72
CA ASP A 47 20.52 13.06 5.84
C ASP A 47 19.59 13.32 7.01
N PHE A 48 18.38 13.82 6.72
CA PHE A 48 17.36 13.99 7.74
C PHE A 48 16.93 12.65 8.35
N ALA A 49 16.71 11.64 7.52
CA ALA A 49 16.32 10.32 7.98
C ALA A 49 17.39 9.69 8.88
N ARG A 50 18.65 9.80 8.49
CA ARG A 50 19.78 9.29 9.30
C ARG A 50 19.91 10.04 10.62
N ALA A 51 19.73 11.33 10.63
CA ALA A 51 19.73 12.13 11.87
C ALA A 51 18.58 11.71 12.80
N ALA A 52 17.48 11.23 12.26
CA ALA A 52 16.34 10.70 13.02
C ALA A 52 16.51 9.23 13.44
N GLY A 53 17.66 8.61 13.15
CA GLY A 53 17.97 7.24 13.53
C GLY A 53 17.60 6.18 12.49
N MET A 54 17.20 6.58 11.29
CA MET A 54 16.87 5.65 10.20
C MET A 54 18.07 5.38 9.30
N PRO A 55 18.23 4.18 8.75
CA PRO A 55 19.33 3.89 7.82
C PRO A 55 19.16 4.58 6.46
N ASP A 56 17.93 4.88 6.08
CA ASP A 56 17.55 5.51 4.82
C ASP A 56 16.18 6.17 4.99
N VAL A 57 15.71 6.84 3.94
CA VAL A 57 14.34 7.36 3.93
C VAL A 57 13.35 6.20 4.02
N ILE A 58 12.17 6.48 4.54
CA ILE A 58 11.11 5.48 4.76
C ILE A 58 9.87 5.83 3.96
N ALA A 59 9.05 4.82 3.68
CA ALA A 59 7.79 5.02 2.98
C ALA A 59 6.78 5.80 3.83
N HIS A 60 5.95 6.60 3.16
CA HIS A 60 4.77 7.18 3.78
C HIS A 60 3.82 6.06 4.19
N GLY A 61 3.23 6.14 5.38
CA GLY A 61 2.21 5.20 5.80
C GLY A 61 1.02 5.18 4.85
N MET A 62 0.60 6.36 4.38
CA MET A 62 -0.52 6.46 3.44
C MET A 62 -0.22 5.83 2.08
N LEU A 63 1.04 5.77 1.65
CA LEU A 63 1.41 5.04 0.44
C LEU A 63 1.19 3.53 0.62
N SER A 64 1.60 2.98 1.76
CA SER A 64 1.35 1.57 2.10
C SER A 64 -0.14 1.27 2.17
N MET A 65 -0.93 2.19 2.73
CA MET A 65 -2.40 2.06 2.76
C MET A 65 -2.98 2.03 1.34
N ALA A 66 -2.47 2.87 0.44
CA ALA A 66 -2.91 2.90 -0.95
C ALA A 66 -2.56 1.59 -1.68
N TRP A 67 -1.35 1.06 -1.47
CA TRP A 67 -0.96 -0.22 -2.07
C TRP A 67 -1.83 -1.37 -1.58
N LEU A 68 -2.13 -1.41 -0.28
CA LEU A 68 -3.01 -2.43 0.27
C LEU A 68 -4.41 -2.37 -0.36
N ALA A 69 -4.92 -1.17 -0.61
CA ALA A 69 -6.19 -0.99 -1.29
C ALA A 69 -6.21 -1.56 -2.72
N ARG A 70 -5.04 -1.70 -3.37
CA ARG A 70 -4.94 -2.26 -4.72
C ARG A 70 -5.41 -3.72 -4.79
N VAL A 71 -5.28 -4.48 -3.72
CA VAL A 71 -5.86 -5.83 -3.65
C VAL A 71 -7.37 -5.77 -3.87
N LEU A 72 -8.02 -4.77 -3.30
CA LEU A 72 -9.47 -4.59 -3.42
C LEU A 72 -9.86 -3.99 -4.77
N THR A 73 -9.18 -2.92 -5.19
CA THR A 73 -9.53 -2.22 -6.43
C THR A 73 -9.15 -3.00 -7.68
N ASN A 74 -8.20 -3.93 -7.60
CA ASN A 74 -7.92 -4.87 -8.67
C ASN A 74 -8.98 -5.96 -8.78
N TRP A 75 -9.75 -6.17 -7.73
CA TRP A 75 -10.76 -7.23 -7.63
C TRP A 75 -12.17 -6.71 -7.90
N VAL A 76 -12.52 -5.54 -7.36
CA VAL A 76 -13.82 -4.90 -7.54
C VAL A 76 -13.65 -3.43 -7.91
N PRO A 77 -14.68 -2.78 -8.51
CA PRO A 77 -14.64 -1.33 -8.73
C PRO A 77 -14.50 -0.59 -7.40
N GLN A 78 -13.82 0.55 -7.42
CA GLN A 78 -13.66 1.38 -6.23
C GLN A 78 -15.01 1.76 -5.61
N SER A 79 -16.04 1.95 -6.43
CA SER A 79 -17.40 2.25 -5.96
C SER A 79 -18.01 1.16 -5.09
N ALA A 80 -17.48 -0.06 -5.12
CA ALA A 80 -17.94 -1.15 -4.27
C ALA A 80 -17.39 -1.07 -2.84
N LEU A 81 -16.37 -0.26 -2.60
CA LEU A 81 -15.80 -0.07 -1.28
C LEU A 81 -16.68 0.89 -0.48
N ARG A 82 -17.14 0.45 0.68
CA ARG A 82 -17.99 1.25 1.57
C ARG A 82 -17.24 1.78 2.77
N GLU A 83 -16.25 1.02 3.23
CA GLU A 83 -15.45 1.37 4.38
C GLU A 83 -14.05 0.75 4.21
N TYR A 84 -13.03 1.51 4.60
CA TYR A 84 -11.66 1.04 4.54
C TYR A 84 -10.88 1.64 5.70
N SER A 85 -10.31 0.77 6.54
CA SER A 85 -9.47 1.18 7.66
C SER A 85 -8.24 0.31 7.73
N VAL A 86 -7.15 0.87 8.26
CA VAL A 86 -5.89 0.14 8.41
C VAL A 86 -5.27 0.42 9.77
N ARG A 87 -4.35 -0.45 10.14
CA ARG A 87 -3.47 -0.26 11.28
C ARG A 87 -2.04 -0.31 10.78
N PHE A 88 -1.28 0.76 11.05
CA PHE A 88 0.15 0.82 10.73
C PHE A 88 0.93 0.09 11.84
N ALA A 89 1.52 -1.06 11.50
CA ALA A 89 2.21 -1.89 12.46
C ALA A 89 3.73 -1.85 12.31
N ALA A 90 4.24 -1.47 11.14
CA ALA A 90 5.68 -1.42 10.86
C ALA A 90 5.96 -0.41 9.76
N MET A 91 7.21 0.08 9.71
CA MET A 91 7.68 0.98 8.67
C MET A 91 8.18 0.17 7.47
N THR A 92 8.00 0.73 6.26
CA THR A 92 8.52 0.14 5.03
C THR A 92 9.80 0.84 4.62
N GLN A 93 10.84 0.07 4.37
CA GLN A 93 12.17 0.55 4.02
C GLN A 93 12.39 0.57 2.51
N VAL A 94 13.32 1.41 2.05
CA VAL A 94 13.77 1.39 0.65
C VAL A 94 14.31 -0.01 0.31
N GLY A 95 13.96 -0.51 -0.87
CA GLY A 95 14.37 -1.83 -1.33
C GLY A 95 13.38 -2.95 -0.99
N GLU A 96 12.45 -2.72 -0.08
CA GLU A 96 11.45 -3.72 0.28
C GLU A 96 10.35 -3.82 -0.78
N ARG A 97 9.83 -5.03 -0.94
CA ARG A 97 8.62 -5.29 -1.73
C ARG A 97 7.46 -5.49 -0.77
N ILE A 98 6.32 -4.92 -1.10
CA ILE A 98 5.11 -5.10 -0.32
C ILE A 98 4.25 -6.14 -1.02
N ARG A 99 3.97 -7.24 -0.33
CA ARG A 99 3.01 -8.24 -0.78
C ARG A 99 1.69 -8.02 -0.05
N CYS A 100 0.65 -7.77 -0.82
CA CYS A 100 -0.68 -7.52 -0.28
C CYS A 100 -1.57 -8.73 -0.55
N ALA A 101 -2.13 -9.30 0.51
CA ALA A 101 -3.02 -10.44 0.44
C ALA A 101 -4.30 -10.13 1.21
N ALA A 102 -5.40 -10.70 0.78
CA ALA A 102 -6.69 -10.50 1.43
C ALA A 102 -7.52 -11.77 1.38
N ARG A 103 -8.44 -11.89 2.32
CA ARG A 103 -9.33 -13.01 2.46
C ARG A 103 -10.70 -12.53 2.90
N ILE A 104 -11.75 -13.20 2.41
CA ILE A 104 -13.12 -12.91 2.81
C ILE A 104 -13.34 -13.46 4.23
N THR A 105 -13.85 -12.63 5.13
CA THR A 105 -14.10 -13.00 6.53
C THR A 105 -15.57 -13.06 6.90
N GLU A 106 -16.44 -12.38 6.16
CA GLU A 106 -17.88 -12.41 6.40
C GLU A 106 -18.70 -11.98 5.16
#